data_a601fa0f1f784e0f57580ff6b304c62a
#
_entry.id   a601fa0f1f784e0f57580ff6b304c62a
#
_cell.length_a   1.000
_cell.length_b   1.000
_cell.length_c   1.000
_cell.angle_alpha   90.00
_cell.angle_beta   90.00
_cell.angle_gamma   90.00
#
_symmetry.space_group_name_H-M   'P 1'
#
loop_
_entity.id
_entity.type
_entity.pdbx_description
1 polymer ?
#
loop_
_entity_poly.entity_id
_entity_poly.type
_entity_poly.pdbx_seq_one_letter_code
_entity_poly.pdbx_strand_id
1 'polypeptide(L)'
;MTTVASPALDIDSEYKVSPEQVARFEKDGYIKLKDVLSPNVLDYYGKEITRMVLLLNTQDKPLEQRTTYGKAFLQIMNLWRKSEVVKEFVFGQRLARIASDLLQTQGVRLYHDQALYKEAGGGYTPWHVDQYYWPLSSEKAVTAWIPLHAVPLENGPLMLSVGSQRIMIGRDLEISETSEKKIDEQLKLSNLPIDETAFDLGEVSFHLGYTFHRAGPNKLPKAREVMTIIYIDRDMRLVEPKNPSQKDDWDKWCPGVKVGEIIDSPLNPVIYSRS
;
A
#
# COMPACT_ATOMS: atom_id res chain seq x y z
N MET A 1 -29.87 16.76 -28.76
CA MET A 1 -29.19 15.71 -27.97
C MET A 1 -28.05 16.38 -27.23
N THR A 2 -28.24 16.66 -25.96
CA THR A 2 -27.18 17.23 -25.08
C THR A 2 -26.19 16.11 -24.78
N THR A 3 -24.99 16.16 -25.34
CA THR A 3 -23.87 15.31 -24.95
C THR A 3 -23.57 15.61 -23.49
N VAL A 4 -23.98 14.74 -22.58
CA VAL A 4 -23.50 14.75 -21.21
C VAL A 4 -22.00 14.45 -21.29
N ALA A 5 -21.17 15.46 -20.99
CA ALA A 5 -19.74 15.27 -20.90
C ALA A 5 -19.48 14.12 -19.90
N SER A 6 -18.70 13.11 -20.32
CA SER A 6 -18.27 12.07 -19.41
C SER A 6 -17.55 12.73 -18.22
N PRO A 7 -17.89 12.40 -16.97
CA PRO A 7 -17.22 13.01 -15.83
C PRO A 7 -15.73 12.79 -15.96
N ALA A 8 -14.95 13.85 -15.79
CA ALA A 8 -13.50 13.81 -15.91
C ALA A 8 -12.94 12.80 -14.92
N LEU A 9 -12.11 11.87 -15.42
CA LEU A 9 -11.37 10.90 -14.60
C LEU A 9 -10.13 11.60 -13.99
N ASP A 10 -10.38 12.50 -13.05
CA ASP A 10 -9.34 13.34 -12.47
C ASP A 10 -8.55 12.61 -11.39
N ILE A 11 -7.31 12.25 -11.75
CA ILE A 11 -6.31 11.63 -10.87
C ILE A 11 -5.09 12.53 -10.66
N ASP A 12 -5.07 13.73 -11.24
CA ASP A 12 -3.90 14.61 -11.31
C ASP A 12 -4.06 15.91 -10.53
N SER A 13 -5.27 16.44 -10.40
CA SER A 13 -5.49 17.70 -9.69
C SER A 13 -5.09 17.60 -8.21
N GLU A 14 -4.64 18.72 -7.66
CA GLU A 14 -4.12 18.78 -6.31
C GLU A 14 -5.19 18.42 -5.26
N TYR A 15 -4.81 17.52 -4.36
CA TYR A 15 -5.45 17.32 -3.06
C TYR A 15 -4.58 18.00 -2.00
N LYS A 16 -5.09 19.05 -1.38
CA LYS A 16 -4.33 19.84 -0.40
C LYS A 16 -4.21 19.09 0.91
N VAL A 17 -2.99 18.69 1.25
CA VAL A 17 -2.66 18.16 2.58
C VAL A 17 -2.33 19.34 3.49
N SER A 18 -3.04 19.47 4.61
CA SER A 18 -2.79 20.56 5.55
C SER A 18 -1.55 20.30 6.42
N PRO A 19 -0.91 21.35 6.99
CA PRO A 19 0.20 21.16 7.92
C PRO A 19 -0.16 20.29 9.13
N GLU A 20 -1.41 20.36 9.62
CA GLU A 20 -1.91 19.54 10.72
C GLU A 20 -2.00 18.08 10.32
N GLN A 21 -2.37 17.77 9.07
CA GLN A 21 -2.41 16.42 8.53
C GLN A 21 -0.98 15.85 8.40
N VAL A 22 -0.02 16.64 7.94
CA VAL A 22 1.40 16.25 7.89
C VAL A 22 1.92 15.95 9.30
N ALA A 23 1.69 16.84 10.27
CA ALA A 23 2.10 16.64 11.66
C ALA A 23 1.45 15.39 12.29
N ARG A 24 0.17 15.15 11.98
CA ARG A 24 -0.53 13.94 12.42
C ARG A 24 0.08 12.68 11.82
N PHE A 25 0.34 12.68 10.50
CA PHE A 25 1.00 11.56 9.82
C PHE A 25 2.37 11.23 10.42
N GLU A 26 3.19 12.26 10.68
CA GLU A 26 4.51 12.09 11.30
C GLU A 26 4.40 11.53 12.72
N LYS A 27 3.42 12.00 13.50
CA LYS A 27 3.16 11.53 14.87
C LYS A 27 2.64 10.10 14.89
N ASP A 28 1.62 9.81 14.09
CA ASP A 28 0.84 8.56 14.17
C ASP A 28 1.39 7.44 13.26
N GLY A 29 2.27 7.79 12.29
CA GLY A 29 2.86 6.85 11.32
C GLY A 29 1.94 6.53 10.15
N TYR A 30 0.72 7.07 10.15
CA TYR A 30 -0.25 6.91 9.08
C TYR A 30 -1.28 8.05 9.11
N ILE A 31 -2.04 8.15 8.03
CA ILE A 31 -3.23 9.00 7.95
C ILE A 31 -4.25 8.39 6.99
N LYS A 32 -5.54 8.55 7.31
CA LYS A 32 -6.66 8.28 6.41
C LYS A 32 -7.19 9.61 5.90
N LEU A 33 -7.25 9.77 4.59
CA LEU A 33 -7.71 10.98 3.92
C LEU A 33 -9.01 10.69 3.17
N LYS A 34 -10.03 11.50 3.41
CA LYS A 34 -11.35 11.37 2.77
C LYS A 34 -11.38 12.04 1.41
N ASP A 35 -12.24 11.55 0.52
CA ASP A 35 -12.52 12.15 -0.78
C ASP A 35 -11.27 12.36 -1.67
N VAL A 36 -10.27 11.46 -1.52
CA VAL A 36 -9.03 11.52 -2.32
C VAL A 36 -9.31 11.16 -3.77
N LEU A 37 -10.15 10.16 -4.00
CA LEU A 37 -10.54 9.69 -5.33
C LEU A 37 -12.06 9.69 -5.47
N SER A 38 -12.56 10.19 -6.61
CA SER A 38 -14.00 10.20 -6.86
C SER A 38 -14.55 8.79 -7.14
N PRO A 39 -15.84 8.55 -6.89
CA PRO A 39 -16.48 7.28 -7.23
C PRO A 39 -16.32 6.87 -8.71
N ASN A 40 -16.34 7.83 -9.63
CA ASN A 40 -16.16 7.57 -11.06
C ASN A 40 -14.74 7.11 -11.40
N VAL A 41 -13.73 7.67 -10.75
CA VAL A 41 -12.33 7.25 -10.89
C VAL A 41 -12.19 5.80 -10.40
N LEU A 42 -12.71 5.49 -9.22
CA LEU A 42 -12.64 4.14 -8.65
C LEU A 42 -13.43 3.12 -9.48
N ASP A 43 -14.59 3.48 -9.99
CA ASP A 43 -15.38 2.58 -10.88
C ASP A 43 -14.64 2.29 -12.19
N TYR A 44 -14.04 3.30 -12.81
CA TYR A 44 -13.35 3.13 -14.09
C TYR A 44 -12.07 2.29 -13.93
N TYR A 45 -11.14 2.74 -13.08
CA TYR A 45 -9.87 2.04 -12.91
C TYR A 45 -10.02 0.72 -12.15
N GLY A 46 -10.95 0.65 -11.19
CA GLY A 46 -11.24 -0.56 -10.42
C GLY A 46 -11.69 -1.72 -11.28
N LYS A 47 -12.52 -1.48 -12.32
CA LYS A 47 -12.93 -2.52 -13.28
C LYS A 47 -11.73 -3.12 -14.01
N GLU A 48 -10.80 -2.29 -14.46
CA GLU A 48 -9.61 -2.78 -15.15
C GLU A 48 -8.65 -3.48 -14.20
N ILE A 49 -8.43 -2.94 -12.99
CA ILE A 49 -7.59 -3.58 -11.96
C ILE A 49 -8.16 -4.96 -11.64
N THR A 50 -9.47 -5.09 -11.39
CA THR A 50 -10.14 -6.36 -11.13
C THR A 50 -9.98 -7.34 -12.29
N ARG A 51 -10.21 -6.87 -13.51
CA ARG A 51 -10.00 -7.69 -14.73
C ARG A 51 -8.57 -8.25 -14.78
N MET A 52 -7.58 -7.41 -14.51
CA MET A 52 -6.17 -7.81 -14.53
C MET A 52 -5.81 -8.78 -13.40
N VAL A 53 -6.36 -8.57 -12.19
CA VAL A 53 -6.17 -9.51 -11.08
C VAL A 53 -6.70 -10.89 -11.44
N LEU A 54 -7.91 -10.98 -11.98
CA LEU A 54 -8.50 -12.25 -12.40
C LEU A 54 -7.71 -12.94 -13.53
N LEU A 55 -7.21 -12.15 -14.48
CA LEU A 55 -6.42 -12.64 -15.61
C LEU A 55 -5.04 -13.17 -15.19
N LEU A 56 -4.39 -12.48 -14.26
CA LEU A 56 -2.99 -12.77 -13.84
C LEU A 56 -2.92 -13.69 -12.61
N ASN A 57 -4.05 -13.97 -11.98
CA ASN A 57 -4.08 -14.85 -10.82
C ASN A 57 -3.66 -16.27 -11.20
N THR A 58 -2.63 -16.78 -10.53
CA THR A 58 -2.13 -18.14 -10.68
C THR A 58 -2.46 -19.05 -9.50
N GLN A 59 -3.25 -18.54 -8.54
CA GLN A 59 -3.65 -19.33 -7.38
C GLN A 59 -4.76 -20.31 -7.76
N ASP A 60 -4.41 -21.58 -7.81
CA ASP A 60 -5.27 -22.69 -8.21
C ASP A 60 -5.81 -23.51 -7.02
N LYS A 61 -5.22 -23.33 -5.83
CA LYS A 61 -5.63 -24.06 -4.63
C LYS A 61 -6.88 -23.46 -3.99
N PRO A 62 -7.82 -24.28 -3.53
CA PRO A 62 -8.91 -23.84 -2.66
C PRO A 62 -8.38 -23.13 -1.40
N LEU A 63 -9.15 -22.18 -0.87
CA LEU A 63 -8.72 -21.33 0.25
C LEU A 63 -8.23 -22.15 1.46
N GLU A 64 -8.90 -23.27 1.75
CA GLU A 64 -8.62 -24.14 2.90
C GLU A 64 -7.22 -24.79 2.80
N GLN A 65 -6.72 -25.01 1.59
CA GLN A 65 -5.44 -25.66 1.31
C GLN A 65 -4.25 -24.68 1.20
N ARG A 66 -4.49 -23.39 1.34
CA ARG A 66 -3.45 -22.36 1.25
C ARG A 66 -2.78 -22.13 2.61
N THR A 67 -1.57 -21.58 2.58
CA THR A 67 -0.88 -21.05 3.77
C THR A 67 -1.65 -19.88 4.38
N THR A 68 -1.34 -19.48 5.61
CA THR A 68 -1.93 -18.30 6.27
C THR A 68 -1.83 -17.06 5.38
N TYR A 69 -0.67 -16.81 4.78
CA TYR A 69 -0.46 -15.71 3.83
C TYR A 69 -1.29 -15.88 2.55
N GLY A 70 -1.30 -17.08 1.96
CA GLY A 70 -2.10 -17.36 0.76
C GLY A 70 -3.61 -17.32 0.97
N LYS A 71 -4.09 -17.43 2.23
CA LYS A 71 -5.49 -17.20 2.61
C LYS A 71 -5.81 -15.72 2.80
N ALA A 72 -4.79 -14.89 3.06
CA ALA A 72 -4.98 -13.48 3.34
C ALA A 72 -5.47 -12.70 2.12
N PHE A 73 -4.89 -12.95 0.95
CA PHE A 73 -5.29 -12.30 -0.31
C PHE A 73 -4.62 -12.92 -1.54
N LEU A 74 -5.23 -12.67 -2.71
CA LEU A 74 -4.54 -12.76 -3.99
C LEU A 74 -3.67 -11.51 -4.13
N GLN A 75 -2.39 -11.68 -4.42
CA GLN A 75 -1.45 -10.58 -4.59
C GLN A 75 -0.88 -10.58 -6.01
N ILE A 76 -1.08 -9.50 -6.73
CA ILE A 76 -0.51 -9.29 -8.06
C ILE A 76 0.34 -8.02 -8.05
N MET A 77 1.63 -8.18 -8.35
CA MET A 77 2.62 -7.10 -8.30
C MET A 77 2.80 -6.41 -9.65
N ASN A 78 3.09 -5.12 -9.63
CA ASN A 78 3.44 -4.30 -10.80
C ASN A 78 2.44 -4.46 -11.96
N LEU A 79 1.14 -4.29 -11.64
CA LEU A 79 0.06 -4.35 -12.63
C LEU A 79 0.22 -3.27 -13.71
N TRP A 80 0.81 -2.12 -13.35
CA TRP A 80 1.05 -1.03 -14.28
C TRP A 80 1.82 -1.46 -15.54
N ARG A 81 2.62 -2.52 -15.44
CA ARG A 81 3.37 -3.08 -16.58
C ARG A 81 2.52 -3.93 -17.51
N LYS A 82 1.29 -4.25 -17.12
CA LYS A 82 0.43 -5.22 -17.80
C LYS A 82 -0.82 -4.57 -18.41
N SER A 83 -1.13 -3.33 -18.03
CA SER A 83 -2.27 -2.57 -18.55
C SER A 83 -1.93 -1.09 -18.58
N GLU A 84 -2.12 -0.43 -19.73
CA GLU A 84 -1.92 1.02 -19.86
C GLU A 84 -2.93 1.81 -19.01
N VAL A 85 -4.14 1.30 -18.81
CA VAL A 85 -5.15 1.92 -17.94
C VAL A 85 -4.70 1.86 -16.46
N VAL A 86 -4.17 0.71 -16.01
CA VAL A 86 -3.61 0.61 -14.65
C VAL A 86 -2.38 1.49 -14.50
N LYS A 87 -1.55 1.59 -15.54
CA LYS A 87 -0.39 2.49 -15.55
C LYS A 87 -0.81 3.94 -15.39
N GLU A 88 -1.81 4.40 -16.12
CA GLU A 88 -2.36 5.74 -15.97
C GLU A 88 -2.75 6.01 -14.52
N PHE A 89 -3.47 5.09 -13.87
CA PHE A 89 -3.86 5.20 -12.46
C PHE A 89 -2.66 5.27 -11.51
N VAL A 90 -1.70 4.36 -11.65
CA VAL A 90 -0.50 4.27 -10.78
C VAL A 90 0.40 5.50 -10.94
N PHE A 91 0.42 6.12 -12.14
CA PHE A 91 1.23 7.30 -12.46
C PHE A 91 0.48 8.62 -12.20
N GLY A 92 -0.76 8.57 -11.70
CA GLY A 92 -1.54 9.76 -11.34
C GLY A 92 -0.81 10.67 -10.35
N GLN A 93 -0.82 11.97 -10.63
CA GLN A 93 -0.04 12.96 -9.87
C GLN A 93 -0.60 13.22 -8.48
N ARG A 94 -1.90 13.06 -8.27
CA ARG A 94 -2.56 13.37 -6.98
C ARG A 94 -2.00 12.55 -5.83
N LEU A 95 -1.98 11.23 -5.96
CA LEU A 95 -1.49 10.33 -4.91
C LEU A 95 0.01 10.52 -4.65
N ALA A 96 0.79 10.69 -5.71
CA ALA A 96 2.22 10.93 -5.61
C ALA A 96 2.55 12.27 -4.93
N ARG A 97 1.77 13.32 -5.19
CA ARG A 97 1.90 14.62 -4.52
C ARG A 97 1.58 14.49 -3.03
N ILE A 98 0.45 13.84 -2.68
CA ILE A 98 0.11 13.56 -1.28
C ILE A 98 1.25 12.81 -0.58
N ALA A 99 1.80 11.77 -1.20
CA ALA A 99 2.92 11.02 -0.66
C ALA A 99 4.17 11.90 -0.43
N SER A 100 4.51 12.78 -1.39
CA SER A 100 5.62 13.72 -1.27
C SER A 100 5.40 14.73 -0.13
N ASP A 101 4.16 15.24 0.04
CA ASP A 101 3.80 16.17 1.09
C ASP A 101 3.90 15.52 2.47
N LEU A 102 3.35 14.32 2.63
CA LEU A 102 3.39 13.56 3.88
C LEU A 102 4.82 13.16 4.27
N LEU A 103 5.62 12.72 3.31
CA LEU A 103 7.03 12.37 3.53
C LEU A 103 7.95 13.58 3.68
N GLN A 104 7.44 14.80 3.36
CA GLN A 104 8.24 16.04 3.34
C GLN A 104 9.50 15.90 2.47
N THR A 105 9.31 15.42 1.22
CA THR A 105 10.40 15.20 0.25
C THR A 105 10.26 16.13 -0.96
N GLN A 106 11.33 16.22 -1.77
CA GLN A 106 11.31 17.01 -3.00
C GLN A 106 10.62 16.30 -4.17
N GLY A 107 10.15 15.08 -3.95
CA GLY A 107 9.44 14.27 -4.92
C GLY A 107 9.47 12.80 -4.52
N VAL A 108 8.74 11.99 -5.26
CA VAL A 108 8.66 10.56 -5.00
C VAL A 108 8.80 9.74 -6.27
N ARG A 109 9.36 8.55 -6.10
CA ARG A 109 9.42 7.48 -7.09
C ARG A 109 8.41 6.40 -6.77
N LEU A 110 7.94 5.71 -7.79
CA LEU A 110 7.29 4.43 -7.64
C LEU A 110 8.33 3.40 -7.17
N TYR A 111 8.03 2.70 -6.07
CA TYR A 111 8.79 1.50 -5.70
C TYR A 111 8.19 0.28 -6.40
N HIS A 112 6.93 -0.01 -6.13
CA HIS A 112 6.08 -0.92 -6.90
C HIS A 112 4.60 -0.66 -6.58
N ASP A 113 3.70 -1.24 -7.37
CA ASP A 113 2.28 -1.36 -7.06
C ASP A 113 1.91 -2.81 -6.80
N GLN A 114 0.80 -3.01 -6.08
CA GLN A 114 0.23 -4.34 -5.91
C GLN A 114 -1.27 -4.28 -5.69
N ALA A 115 -1.99 -5.20 -6.31
CA ALA A 115 -3.38 -5.46 -5.97
C ALA A 115 -3.47 -6.53 -4.89
N LEU A 116 -4.28 -6.28 -3.87
CA LEU A 116 -4.50 -7.14 -2.71
C LEU A 116 -5.97 -7.48 -2.58
N TYR A 117 -6.38 -8.60 -3.15
CA TYR A 117 -7.78 -9.04 -3.20
C TYR A 117 -8.03 -10.11 -2.15
N LYS A 118 -8.74 -9.74 -1.08
CA LYS A 118 -9.14 -10.68 -0.04
C LYS A 118 -10.46 -11.33 -0.45
N GLU A 119 -10.40 -12.60 -0.85
CA GLU A 119 -11.55 -13.36 -1.33
C GLU A 119 -12.64 -13.49 -0.24
N ALA A 120 -13.86 -13.86 -0.65
CA ALA A 120 -14.92 -14.23 0.30
C ALA A 120 -14.43 -15.36 1.22
N GLY A 121 -14.54 -15.19 2.54
CA GLY A 121 -13.99 -16.13 3.53
C GLY A 121 -12.45 -16.06 3.67
N GLY A 122 -11.79 -15.12 3.00
CA GLY A 122 -10.35 -14.90 3.10
C GLY A 122 -9.89 -14.66 4.53
N GLY A 123 -8.72 -15.23 4.90
CA GLY A 123 -8.16 -15.20 6.24
C GLY A 123 -7.64 -13.81 6.67
N TYR A 124 -7.20 -13.71 7.90
CA TYR A 124 -6.55 -12.51 8.40
C TYR A 124 -5.16 -12.32 7.78
N THR A 125 -4.69 -11.08 7.76
CA THR A 125 -3.30 -10.72 7.45
C THR A 125 -2.58 -10.45 8.77
N PRO A 126 -1.51 -11.19 9.13
CA PRO A 126 -0.79 -11.01 10.38
C PRO A 126 -0.20 -9.60 10.56
N TRP A 127 0.05 -9.21 11.82
CA TRP A 127 0.83 -8.01 12.13
C TRP A 127 2.19 -8.06 11.45
N HIS A 128 2.54 -6.98 10.76
CA HIS A 128 3.82 -6.81 10.07
C HIS A 128 4.16 -5.34 9.84
N VAL A 129 5.34 -5.10 9.31
CA VAL A 129 5.77 -3.84 8.74
C VAL A 129 6.24 -4.07 7.31
N ASP A 130 5.86 -3.20 6.39
CA ASP A 130 6.23 -3.34 4.97
C ASP A 130 7.73 -3.23 4.74
N GLN A 131 8.40 -2.34 5.47
CA GLN A 131 9.83 -2.05 5.28
C GLN A 131 10.76 -3.19 5.73
N TYR A 132 10.25 -4.25 6.37
CA TYR A 132 10.98 -5.50 6.53
C TYR A 132 11.51 -6.04 5.19
N TYR A 133 10.71 -5.88 4.13
CA TYR A 133 11.01 -6.41 2.79
C TYR A 133 11.88 -5.48 1.95
N TRP A 134 12.07 -4.22 2.34
CA TRP A 134 12.65 -3.20 1.49
C TRP A 134 14.07 -2.81 1.91
N PRO A 135 15.10 -2.99 1.05
CA PRO A 135 16.48 -2.59 1.33
C PRO A 135 16.69 -1.08 1.07
N LEU A 136 16.01 -0.22 1.82
CA LEU A 136 15.98 1.22 1.65
C LEU A 136 16.90 1.94 2.64
N SER A 137 17.56 3.01 2.18
CA SER A 137 18.52 3.79 2.97
C SER A 137 17.88 4.69 4.04
N SER A 138 16.56 4.89 3.99
CA SER A 138 15.83 5.72 4.95
C SER A 138 14.40 5.22 5.17
N GLU A 139 13.71 5.85 6.12
CA GLU A 139 12.29 5.58 6.42
C GLU A 139 11.32 6.41 5.54
N LYS A 140 11.82 7.13 4.52
CA LYS A 140 11.02 7.94 3.60
C LYS A 140 10.36 7.08 2.52
N ALA A 141 9.55 6.12 3.00
CA ALA A 141 8.74 5.23 2.19
C ALA A 141 7.30 5.18 2.74
N VAL A 142 6.32 5.24 1.87
CA VAL A 142 4.90 5.25 2.24
C VAL A 142 4.09 4.39 1.30
N THR A 143 3.18 3.60 1.87
CA THR A 143 2.19 2.82 1.14
C THR A 143 0.87 3.60 1.09
N ALA A 144 0.40 3.93 -0.11
CA ALA A 144 -0.98 4.35 -0.33
C ALA A 144 -1.86 3.10 -0.45
N TRP A 145 -2.79 2.92 0.49
CA TRP A 145 -3.74 1.81 0.49
C TRP A 145 -5.10 2.32 0.01
N ILE A 146 -5.54 1.85 -1.15
CA ILE A 146 -6.62 2.41 -1.96
C ILE A 146 -7.73 1.37 -2.11
N PRO A 147 -8.78 1.41 -1.28
CA PRO A 147 -9.94 0.57 -1.50
C PRO A 147 -10.66 0.94 -2.80
N LEU A 148 -11.01 -0.05 -3.60
CA LEU A 148 -11.77 0.17 -4.84
C LEU A 148 -13.29 0.28 -4.60
N HIS A 149 -13.72 0.03 -3.37
CA HIS A 149 -15.09 0.18 -2.86
C HIS A 149 -15.06 0.51 -1.37
N ALA A 150 -16.19 0.89 -0.79
CA ALA A 150 -16.28 1.06 0.68
C ALA A 150 -15.99 -0.26 1.40
N VAL A 151 -15.18 -0.23 2.44
CA VAL A 151 -14.75 -1.42 3.21
C VAL A 151 -15.29 -1.33 4.62
N PRO A 152 -16.45 -1.96 4.91
CA PRO A 152 -16.97 -2.09 6.28
C PRO A 152 -16.12 -3.04 7.12
N LEU A 153 -16.32 -3.06 8.43
CA LEU A 153 -15.52 -3.87 9.37
C LEU A 153 -15.55 -5.36 9.03
N GLU A 154 -16.69 -5.87 8.58
CA GLU A 154 -16.87 -7.28 8.21
C GLU A 154 -16.06 -7.68 6.96
N ASN A 155 -15.63 -6.71 6.16
CA ASN A 155 -14.82 -6.95 4.97
C ASN A 155 -13.32 -7.02 5.27
N GLY A 156 -12.92 -6.87 6.54
CA GLY A 156 -11.53 -6.92 7.00
C GLY A 156 -10.69 -5.73 6.50
N PRO A 157 -11.00 -4.49 6.94
CA PRO A 157 -10.21 -3.31 6.60
C PRO A 157 -8.78 -3.40 7.13
N LEU A 158 -7.92 -2.50 6.65
CA LEU A 158 -6.61 -2.29 7.21
C LEU A 158 -6.73 -1.76 8.65
N MET A 159 -6.02 -2.39 9.56
CA MET A 159 -5.88 -1.99 10.97
C MET A 159 -4.47 -1.48 11.20
N LEU A 160 -4.33 -0.33 11.83
CA LEU A 160 -3.07 0.38 11.99
C LEU A 160 -2.79 0.66 13.47
N SER A 161 -1.61 0.33 13.95
CA SER A 161 -1.20 0.68 15.32
C SER A 161 -0.63 2.09 15.34
N VAL A 162 -1.31 2.99 16.06
CA VAL A 162 -1.03 4.43 16.10
C VAL A 162 0.33 4.71 16.74
N GLY A 163 1.24 5.36 16.01
CA GLY A 163 2.57 5.71 16.53
C GLY A 163 3.58 4.57 16.57
N SER A 164 3.21 3.40 16.05
CA SER A 164 4.02 2.18 16.12
C SER A 164 5.26 2.20 15.23
N GLN A 165 5.36 3.12 14.28
CA GLN A 165 6.57 3.33 13.47
C GLN A 165 7.82 3.65 14.30
N ARG A 166 7.70 3.92 15.60
CA ARG A 166 8.80 4.15 16.51
C ARG A 166 9.24 2.90 17.30
N ILE A 167 8.46 1.82 17.23
CA ILE A 167 8.78 0.57 17.92
C ILE A 167 9.80 -0.21 17.10
N MET A 168 10.93 -0.56 17.70
CA MET A 168 12.01 -1.30 17.03
C MET A 168 11.79 -2.82 17.06
N ILE A 169 11.18 -3.32 18.13
CA ILE A 169 10.96 -4.77 18.34
C ILE A 169 9.89 -5.27 17.36
N GLY A 170 10.21 -6.32 16.63
CA GLY A 170 9.31 -6.95 15.66
C GLY A 170 9.47 -6.45 14.22
N ARG A 171 10.27 -5.40 13.97
CA ARG A 171 10.57 -4.91 12.61
C ARG A 171 11.37 -5.90 11.76
N ASP A 172 12.05 -6.84 12.41
CA ASP A 172 12.88 -7.90 11.83
C ASP A 172 12.13 -9.21 11.62
N LEU A 173 10.81 -9.23 11.82
CA LEU A 173 9.98 -10.41 11.67
C LEU A 173 9.28 -10.45 10.32
N GLU A 174 9.48 -11.56 9.61
CA GLU A 174 8.70 -11.87 8.42
C GLU A 174 7.23 -12.14 8.78
N ILE A 175 6.32 -11.76 7.89
CA ILE A 175 4.88 -11.98 8.06
C ILE A 175 4.56 -13.46 8.27
N SER A 176 4.01 -13.81 9.42
CA SER A 176 3.75 -15.18 9.85
C SER A 176 2.84 -15.23 11.08
N GLU A 177 2.41 -16.41 11.49
CA GLU A 177 1.72 -16.61 12.78
C GLU A 177 2.64 -16.28 13.98
N THR A 178 3.95 -16.44 13.81
CA THR A 178 4.93 -16.07 14.85
C THR A 178 5.03 -14.57 14.98
N SER A 179 5.07 -13.82 13.86
CA SER A 179 5.07 -12.36 13.88
C SER A 179 3.77 -11.81 14.49
N GLU A 180 2.61 -12.38 14.13
CA GLU A 180 1.32 -12.01 14.72
C GLU A 180 1.37 -12.02 16.25
N LYS A 181 1.82 -13.12 16.86
CA LYS A 181 1.89 -13.25 18.32
C LYS A 181 2.86 -12.29 18.96
N LYS A 182 4.11 -12.24 18.47
CA LYS A 182 5.18 -11.43 19.07
C LYS A 182 4.90 -9.94 18.93
N ILE A 183 4.40 -9.51 17.77
CA ILE A 183 4.09 -8.09 17.53
C ILE A 183 2.86 -7.69 18.35
N ASP A 184 1.80 -8.52 18.38
CA ASP A 184 0.61 -8.25 19.16
C ASP A 184 0.93 -8.11 20.68
N GLU A 185 1.77 -8.99 21.22
CA GLU A 185 2.27 -8.87 22.59
C GLU A 185 3.03 -7.56 22.82
N GLN A 186 3.92 -7.19 21.89
CA GLN A 186 4.70 -5.95 21.99
C GLN A 186 3.81 -4.70 21.89
N LEU A 187 2.82 -4.70 20.99
CA LEU A 187 1.89 -3.57 20.85
C LEU A 187 1.01 -3.41 22.10
N LYS A 188 0.55 -4.51 22.72
CA LYS A 188 -0.17 -4.49 23.99
C LYS A 188 0.69 -3.92 25.12
N LEU A 189 1.96 -4.33 25.23
CA LEU A 189 2.89 -3.80 26.22
C LEU A 189 3.15 -2.29 26.02
N SER A 190 3.17 -1.84 24.78
CA SER A 190 3.36 -0.43 24.43
C SER A 190 2.11 0.42 24.64
N ASN A 191 0.95 -0.19 24.88
CA ASN A 191 -0.34 0.45 25.10
C ASN A 191 -0.70 1.48 24.00
N LEU A 192 -0.35 1.16 22.74
CA LEU A 192 -0.67 2.00 21.60
C LEU A 192 -2.09 1.74 21.12
N PRO A 193 -2.86 2.80 20.75
CA PRO A 193 -4.17 2.62 20.15
C PRO A 193 -4.08 1.89 18.80
N ILE A 194 -5.13 1.17 18.45
CA ILE A 194 -5.31 0.54 17.15
C ILE A 194 -6.48 1.22 16.45
N ASP A 195 -6.26 1.69 15.22
CA ASP A 195 -7.32 2.16 14.34
C ASP A 195 -7.87 0.96 13.55
N GLU A 196 -9.09 0.57 13.88
CA GLU A 196 -9.86 -0.53 13.25
C GLU A 196 -11.09 0.02 12.52
N THR A 197 -11.05 1.24 12.02
CA THR A 197 -12.22 1.88 11.41
C THR A 197 -12.45 1.43 9.98
N ALA A 198 -13.72 1.43 9.56
CA ALA A 198 -14.12 1.20 8.18
C ALA A 198 -13.52 2.25 7.23
N PHE A 199 -13.55 1.97 5.93
CA PHE A 199 -13.17 2.94 4.89
C PHE A 199 -14.40 3.32 4.06
N ASP A 200 -14.62 4.62 3.90
CA ASP A 200 -15.60 5.14 2.97
C ASP A 200 -15.10 5.01 1.52
N LEU A 201 -16.02 5.08 0.56
CA LEU A 201 -15.65 5.14 -0.84
C LEU A 201 -14.87 6.43 -1.14
N GLY A 202 -13.69 6.33 -1.75
CA GLY A 202 -12.80 7.46 -2.02
C GLY A 202 -11.82 7.79 -0.90
N GLU A 203 -11.95 7.16 0.27
CA GLU A 203 -10.99 7.29 1.36
C GLU A 203 -9.74 6.45 1.07
N VAL A 204 -8.56 7.07 1.25
CA VAL A 204 -7.25 6.42 1.05
C VAL A 204 -6.44 6.56 2.32
N SER A 205 -5.79 5.49 2.77
CA SER A 205 -4.80 5.60 3.83
C SER A 205 -3.38 5.65 3.26
N PHE A 206 -2.54 6.38 3.97
CA PHE A 206 -1.09 6.43 3.75
C PHE A 206 -0.41 6.00 5.04
N HIS A 207 0.50 5.03 4.98
CA HIS A 207 1.24 4.59 6.17
C HIS A 207 2.73 4.40 5.86
N LEU A 208 3.57 4.77 6.83
CA LEU A 208 5.03 4.60 6.75
C LEU A 208 5.40 3.11 6.71
N GLY A 209 6.48 2.78 6.03
CA GLY A 209 6.95 1.41 5.88
C GLY A 209 7.15 0.65 7.20
N TYR A 210 7.45 1.36 8.32
CA TYR A 210 7.59 0.77 9.65
C TYR A 210 6.35 0.88 10.54
N THR A 211 5.23 1.36 10.05
CA THR A 211 3.98 1.33 10.80
C THR A 211 3.45 -0.11 10.86
N PHE A 212 3.30 -0.65 12.08
CA PHE A 212 2.70 -1.96 12.24
C PHE A 212 1.23 -1.94 11.85
N HIS A 213 0.88 -2.88 10.98
CA HIS A 213 -0.48 -3.01 10.48
C HIS A 213 -0.85 -4.48 10.25
N ARG A 214 -2.14 -4.74 10.21
CA ARG A 214 -2.74 -6.03 9.89
C ARG A 214 -4.09 -5.84 9.22
N ALA A 215 -4.79 -6.92 8.87
CA ALA A 215 -6.18 -6.87 8.44
C ALA A 215 -6.94 -8.09 8.95
N GLY A 216 -8.21 -7.89 9.33
CA GLY A 216 -9.11 -8.96 9.70
C GLY A 216 -9.49 -9.88 8.54
N PRO A 217 -10.19 -11.00 8.82
CA PRO A 217 -10.76 -11.85 7.79
C PRO A 217 -11.89 -11.15 7.05
N ASN A 218 -12.14 -11.55 5.81
CA ASN A 218 -13.31 -11.11 5.05
C ASN A 218 -14.50 -12.03 5.35
N LYS A 219 -15.51 -11.51 6.03
CA LYS A 219 -16.74 -12.24 6.39
C LYS A 219 -17.87 -12.04 5.38
N LEU A 220 -17.65 -11.21 4.35
CA LEU A 220 -18.65 -10.93 3.33
C LEU A 220 -18.57 -11.92 2.15
N PRO A 221 -19.67 -12.11 1.39
CA PRO A 221 -19.70 -13.04 0.26
C PRO A 221 -19.01 -12.51 -1.00
N LYS A 222 -18.42 -11.33 -0.95
CA LYS A 222 -17.65 -10.70 -2.04
C LYS A 222 -16.24 -10.36 -1.60
N ALA A 223 -15.33 -10.30 -2.55
CA ALA A 223 -13.94 -9.93 -2.28
C ALA A 223 -13.82 -8.49 -1.74
N ARG A 224 -12.81 -8.25 -0.90
CA ARG A 224 -12.30 -6.92 -0.61
C ARG A 224 -11.23 -6.59 -1.66
N GLU A 225 -11.48 -5.61 -2.48
CA GLU A 225 -10.66 -5.20 -3.60
C GLU A 225 -9.86 -3.96 -3.23
N VAL A 226 -8.54 -4.07 -3.26
CA VAL A 226 -7.62 -3.00 -2.88
C VAL A 226 -6.48 -2.92 -3.87
N MET A 227 -6.10 -1.71 -4.24
CA MET A 227 -4.85 -1.39 -4.90
C MET A 227 -3.93 -0.71 -3.90
N THR A 228 -2.64 -1.02 -3.91
CA THR A 228 -1.63 -0.27 -3.17
C THR A 228 -0.55 0.25 -4.11
N ILE A 229 -0.05 1.45 -3.81
CA ILE A 229 1.08 2.06 -4.51
C ILE A 229 2.09 2.45 -3.46
N ILE A 230 3.30 1.93 -3.60
CA ILE A 230 4.39 2.22 -2.69
C ILE A 230 5.26 3.31 -3.30
N TYR A 231 5.33 4.44 -2.60
CA TYR A 231 6.16 5.57 -2.95
C TYR A 231 7.38 5.64 -2.04
N ILE A 232 8.53 5.96 -2.62
CA ILE A 232 9.78 6.23 -1.91
C ILE A 232 10.27 7.64 -2.26
N ASP A 233 11.08 8.24 -1.39
CA ASP A 233 11.78 9.48 -1.71
C ASP A 233 12.48 9.35 -3.08
N ARG A 234 12.40 10.37 -3.92
CA ARG A 234 13.02 10.35 -5.25
C ARG A 234 14.54 10.12 -5.20
N ASP A 235 15.19 10.48 -4.07
CA ASP A 235 16.62 10.34 -3.85
C ASP A 235 16.96 9.10 -2.99
N MET A 236 15.98 8.21 -2.76
CA MET A 236 16.17 6.96 -2.03
C MET A 236 17.27 6.11 -2.61
N ARG A 237 18.15 5.58 -1.76
CA ARG A 237 19.25 4.71 -2.16
C ARG A 237 19.01 3.26 -1.73
N LEU A 238 19.54 2.36 -2.54
CA LEU A 238 19.58 0.94 -2.20
C LEU A 238 20.66 0.70 -1.15
N VAL A 239 20.35 -0.11 -0.13
CA VAL A 239 21.32 -0.55 0.87
C VAL A 239 21.57 -2.06 0.80
N GLU A 240 22.62 -2.53 1.46
CA GLU A 240 22.89 -3.96 1.57
C GLU A 240 21.72 -4.69 2.22
N PRO A 241 21.16 -5.74 1.57
CA PRO A 241 20.07 -6.52 2.13
C PRO A 241 20.45 -7.17 3.46
N LYS A 242 19.57 -7.08 4.45
CA LYS A 242 19.76 -7.64 5.79
C LYS A 242 19.13 -9.04 5.96
N ASN A 243 18.32 -9.46 5.01
CA ASN A 243 17.62 -10.74 5.00
C ASN A 243 17.33 -11.22 3.56
N PRO A 244 16.98 -12.51 3.35
CA PRO A 244 16.70 -13.03 2.02
C PRO A 244 15.54 -12.34 1.31
N SER A 245 14.51 -11.88 2.05
CA SER A 245 13.36 -11.19 1.47
C SER A 245 13.75 -9.83 0.86
N GLN A 246 14.66 -9.07 1.51
CA GLN A 246 15.22 -7.86 0.93
C GLN A 246 16.08 -8.11 -0.31
N LYS A 247 16.80 -9.23 -0.33
CA LYS A 247 17.58 -9.59 -1.54
C LYS A 247 16.67 -9.94 -2.71
N ASP A 248 15.61 -10.70 -2.45
CA ASP A 248 14.60 -11.06 -3.45
C ASP A 248 13.88 -9.81 -3.99
N ASP A 249 13.56 -8.87 -3.10
CA ASP A 249 12.92 -7.60 -3.43
C ASP A 249 13.82 -6.71 -4.31
N TRP A 250 15.11 -6.59 -3.96
CA TRP A 250 16.10 -5.92 -4.79
C TRP A 250 16.16 -6.51 -6.20
N ASP A 251 16.33 -7.83 -6.30
CA ASP A 251 16.48 -8.52 -7.59
C ASP A 251 15.25 -8.32 -8.49
N LYS A 252 14.06 -8.30 -7.91
CA LYS A 252 12.79 -8.19 -8.65
C LYS A 252 12.41 -6.75 -8.99
N TRP A 253 12.61 -5.80 -8.06
CA TRP A 253 12.02 -4.48 -8.14
C TRP A 253 12.99 -3.33 -8.37
N CYS A 254 14.30 -3.57 -8.22
CA CYS A 254 15.34 -2.57 -8.48
C CYS A 254 16.37 -3.09 -9.50
N PRO A 255 15.96 -3.57 -10.68
CA PRO A 255 16.88 -4.21 -11.62
C PRO A 255 17.98 -3.25 -12.07
N GLY A 256 19.24 -3.70 -11.94
CA GLY A 256 20.44 -2.96 -12.37
C GLY A 256 20.95 -1.93 -11.37
N VAL A 257 20.21 -1.63 -10.29
CA VAL A 257 20.66 -0.71 -9.24
C VAL A 257 21.66 -1.40 -8.31
N LYS A 258 22.76 -0.72 -7.97
CA LYS A 258 23.77 -1.23 -7.04
C LYS A 258 23.60 -0.62 -5.66
N VAL A 259 24.11 -1.31 -4.64
CA VAL A 259 24.16 -0.77 -3.27
C VAL A 259 24.86 0.59 -3.25
N GLY A 260 24.23 1.56 -2.58
CA GLY A 260 24.67 2.96 -2.50
C GLY A 260 24.16 3.86 -3.62
N GLU A 261 23.66 3.33 -4.72
CA GLU A 261 23.06 4.12 -5.80
C GLU A 261 21.61 4.52 -5.49
N ILE A 262 21.15 5.60 -6.12
CA ILE A 262 19.72 5.97 -6.12
C ILE A 262 18.95 4.85 -6.82
N ILE A 263 17.78 4.50 -6.28
CA ILE A 263 16.88 3.50 -6.86
C ILE A 263 16.22 4.10 -8.11
N ASP A 264 16.97 4.11 -9.20
CA ASP A 264 16.57 4.67 -10.50
C ASP A 264 16.62 3.59 -11.58
N SER A 265 15.70 2.65 -11.50
CA SER A 265 15.54 1.61 -12.51
C SER A 265 14.32 1.88 -13.40
N PRO A 266 14.18 1.17 -14.53
CA PRO A 266 12.95 1.24 -15.35
C PRO A 266 11.67 0.90 -14.61
N LEU A 267 11.75 0.24 -13.43
CA LEU A 267 10.61 -0.06 -12.57
C LEU A 267 10.33 1.01 -11.51
N ASN A 268 11.26 1.96 -11.31
CA ASN A 268 11.19 2.97 -10.26
C ASN A 268 11.22 4.39 -10.82
N PRO A 269 10.33 4.75 -11.76
CA PRO A 269 10.30 6.10 -12.33
C PRO A 269 9.93 7.14 -11.27
N VAL A 270 10.41 8.37 -11.44
CA VAL A 270 9.90 9.53 -10.69
C VAL A 270 8.47 9.78 -11.13
N ILE A 271 7.55 9.77 -10.17
CA ILE A 271 6.13 10.06 -10.44
C ILE A 271 5.83 11.54 -10.19
N TYR A 272 6.39 12.10 -9.12
CA TYR A 272 6.20 13.51 -8.78
C TYR A 272 7.51 14.16 -8.35
N SER A 273 7.72 15.41 -8.75
CA SER A 273 8.83 16.27 -8.31
C SER A 273 8.30 17.67 -8.11
N ARG A 274 8.65 18.28 -6.98
CA ARG A 274 8.43 19.72 -6.77
C ARG A 274 9.31 20.51 -7.75
N SER A 275 8.75 21.51 -8.36
CA SER A 275 9.47 22.50 -9.20
C SER A 275 10.35 23.42 -8.36
#